data_738ef9cf9053043e55463629c13cf1e4
#
_entry.id   738ef9cf9053043e55463629c13cf1e4
#
_cell.length_a   1.000
_cell.length_b   1.000
_cell.length_c   1.000
_cell.angle_alpha   90.00
_cell.angle_beta   90.00
_cell.angle_gamma   90.00
#
_symmetry.space_group_name_H-M   'P 1'
#
loop_
_entity.id
_entity.type
_entity.pdbx_description
1 polymer ?
#
loop_
_entity_poly.entity_id
_entity_poly.type
_entity_poly.pdbx_seq_one_letter_code
_entity_poly.pdbx_strand_id
1 'polypeptide(L)'
;MVAPLVVAGRALLWRRVRRLLIAVLPLAVVAALAVALLLALVGGSGSQEVPSAGGGCPGVAVEGVSASGGPKGLTAEQAANAKTIVAVGRELHVPSYGWVVAVATAMQESNLRNIPYGDRDSVGLFQQRTAWGSAADRLAPAKSARMFYTGGGQGQPGLVDIAGFERMSVTDAAQAVQRSAFPNAYAKWQRLATQVVASPTVLSAACYANAAFLSDGSAGGKAVAAALTQVGVPYAWGGGGPDGPTNGFGAGAGVLGFDCSSLMQYAWHRAGVDLPRVASAQATVVQRLPLDPKVWRAGDLVFLHAAGDPPDYFHHVAMYDGQGGIVHAPRPGLTVEVVHDFMTVDYYKREVAFVGRVGGSGSSARGVANGG
;
A
#
# COMPACT_ATOMS: atom_id res chain seq x y z
N MET A 1 40.06 -63.39 5.02
CA MET A 1 40.67 -62.82 6.26
C MET A 1 41.02 -61.35 5.98
N VAL A 2 40.07 -60.45 6.15
CA VAL A 2 40.33 -59.01 6.10
C VAL A 2 39.33 -58.33 7.06
N ALA A 3 39.68 -58.23 8.31
CA ALA A 3 39.11 -57.25 9.24
C ALA A 3 39.79 -57.27 10.63
N PRO A 4 40.83 -56.49 10.84
CA PRO A 4 40.93 -55.76 12.08
C PRO A 4 41.42 -54.30 11.97
N LEU A 5 41.67 -53.74 10.74
CA LEU A 5 42.26 -52.40 10.63
C LEU A 5 41.26 -51.21 10.71
N VAL A 6 39.96 -51.45 10.53
CA VAL A 6 38.95 -50.38 10.53
C VAL A 6 38.53 -49.96 11.95
N VAL A 7 38.69 -50.81 12.97
CA VAL A 7 38.25 -50.52 14.35
C VAL A 7 39.23 -49.60 15.09
N ALA A 8 40.52 -49.71 14.80
CA ALA A 8 41.55 -48.90 15.48
C ALA A 8 41.52 -47.41 15.12
N GLY A 9 41.15 -47.07 13.89
CA GLY A 9 41.07 -45.67 13.40
C GLY A 9 39.94 -44.84 14.04
N ARG A 10 38.81 -45.51 14.34
CA ARG A 10 37.65 -44.82 14.96
C ARG A 10 37.90 -44.49 16.44
N ALA A 11 38.61 -45.31 17.17
CA ALA A 11 38.93 -45.07 18.59
C ALA A 11 39.90 -43.88 18.78
N LEU A 12 40.88 -43.71 17.87
CA LEU A 12 41.81 -42.57 17.92
C LEU A 12 41.16 -41.25 17.59
N LEU A 13 40.25 -41.24 16.62
CA LEU A 13 39.49 -40.03 16.22
C LEU A 13 38.59 -39.58 17.37
N TRP A 14 37.91 -40.49 18.04
CA TRP A 14 37.04 -40.20 19.18
C TRP A 14 37.79 -39.61 20.38
N ARG A 15 39.01 -40.08 20.65
CA ARG A 15 39.87 -39.56 21.73
C ARG A 15 40.36 -38.13 21.42
N ARG A 16 40.64 -37.79 20.18
CA ARG A 16 41.02 -36.44 19.78
C ARG A 16 39.85 -35.45 19.84
N VAL A 17 38.67 -35.86 19.37
CA VAL A 17 37.44 -35.05 19.42
C VAL A 17 37.02 -34.79 20.88
N ARG A 18 37.11 -35.81 21.75
CA ARG A 18 36.79 -35.67 23.20
C ARG A 18 37.74 -34.72 23.93
N ARG A 19 39.03 -34.73 23.60
CA ARG A 19 40.01 -33.80 24.17
C ARG A 19 39.79 -32.37 23.68
N LEU A 20 39.41 -32.15 22.43
CA LEU A 20 39.05 -30.85 21.91
C LEU A 20 37.76 -30.30 22.55
N LEU A 21 36.76 -31.14 22.75
CA LEU A 21 35.50 -30.71 23.40
C LEU A 21 35.72 -30.34 24.87
N ILE A 22 36.61 -31.05 25.61
CA ILE A 22 36.91 -30.75 27.00
C ILE A 22 37.76 -29.46 27.13
N ALA A 23 38.56 -29.09 26.13
CA ALA A 23 39.38 -27.90 26.17
C ALA A 23 38.64 -26.62 25.69
N VAL A 24 37.65 -26.77 24.80
CA VAL A 24 36.94 -25.63 24.20
C VAL A 24 35.65 -25.25 24.96
N LEU A 25 34.98 -26.24 25.60
CA LEU A 25 33.75 -25.98 26.34
C LEU A 25 33.88 -24.94 27.49
N PRO A 26 34.93 -24.97 28.32
CA PRO A 26 35.08 -24.00 29.40
C PRO A 26 35.36 -22.58 28.87
N LEU A 27 36.10 -22.45 27.74
CA LEU A 27 36.34 -21.13 27.13
C LEU A 27 35.04 -20.52 26.53
N ALA A 28 34.19 -21.34 25.92
CA ALA A 28 32.92 -20.87 25.36
C ALA A 28 31.93 -20.44 26.47
N VAL A 29 31.92 -21.13 27.60
CA VAL A 29 31.11 -20.75 28.77
C VAL A 29 31.59 -19.46 29.40
N VAL A 30 32.92 -19.28 29.55
CA VAL A 30 33.51 -18.06 30.09
C VAL A 30 33.26 -16.87 29.15
N ALA A 31 33.33 -17.05 27.83
CA ALA A 31 33.00 -16.02 26.86
C ALA A 31 31.52 -15.65 26.90
N ALA A 32 30.61 -16.61 27.01
CA ALA A 32 29.19 -16.38 27.14
C ALA A 32 28.81 -15.64 28.44
N LEU A 33 29.46 -15.98 29.56
CA LEU A 33 29.28 -15.29 30.83
C LEU A 33 29.86 -13.86 30.81
N ALA A 34 30.98 -13.62 30.12
CA ALA A 34 31.54 -12.31 29.95
C ALA A 34 30.64 -11.39 29.09
N VAL A 35 30.04 -11.91 28.02
CA VAL A 35 29.07 -11.17 27.20
C VAL A 35 27.79 -10.87 27.99
N ALA A 36 27.29 -11.83 28.79
CA ALA A 36 26.13 -11.61 29.65
C ALA A 36 26.40 -10.56 30.74
N LEU A 37 27.61 -10.54 31.32
CA LEU A 37 28.02 -9.52 32.30
C LEU A 37 28.19 -8.15 31.66
N LEU A 38 28.74 -8.08 30.45
CA LEU A 38 28.82 -6.81 29.69
C LEU A 38 27.45 -6.23 29.34
N LEU A 39 26.51 -7.10 28.96
CA LEU A 39 25.11 -6.70 28.69
C LEU A 39 24.37 -6.23 29.95
N ALA A 40 24.72 -6.83 31.13
CA ALA A 40 24.17 -6.42 32.42
C ALA A 40 24.76 -5.08 32.93
N LEU A 41 25.98 -4.73 32.54
CA LEU A 41 26.65 -3.47 32.94
C LEU A 41 26.26 -2.28 32.03
N VAL A 42 25.75 -2.56 30.81
CA VAL A 42 25.23 -1.55 29.88
C VAL A 42 23.72 -1.34 30.07
N GLY A 43 23.03 -2.31 30.71
CA GLY A 43 21.62 -2.24 31.05
C GLY A 43 21.38 -1.49 32.37
N GLY A 44 21.72 -0.23 32.44
CA GLY A 44 21.26 0.68 33.50
C GLY A 44 19.75 0.78 33.44
N SER A 45 19.07 0.19 34.42
CA SER A 45 17.63 0.28 34.66
C SER A 45 17.17 1.72 34.89
N GLY A 46 16.89 2.41 33.81
CA GLY A 46 15.98 3.53 33.80
C GLY A 46 14.67 3.00 33.23
N SER A 47 13.71 2.71 34.08
CA SER A 47 12.32 2.62 33.70
C SER A 47 11.88 4.00 33.23
N GLN A 48 12.24 4.36 31.98
CA GLN A 48 11.50 5.39 31.28
C GLN A 48 10.21 4.71 30.84
N GLU A 49 9.13 5.03 31.51
CA GLU A 49 7.80 4.93 30.95
C GLU A 49 7.87 5.58 29.57
N VAL A 50 7.89 4.75 28.54
CA VAL A 50 7.61 5.19 27.18
C VAL A 50 6.18 5.73 27.27
N PRO A 51 5.94 7.04 27.10
CA PRO A 51 4.58 7.51 27.00
C PRO A 51 3.96 6.70 25.85
N SER A 52 2.85 6.03 26.12
CA SER A 52 2.03 5.39 25.09
C SER A 52 1.55 6.54 24.18
N ALA A 53 2.37 6.86 23.19
CA ALA A 53 1.99 7.74 22.12
C ALA A 53 0.90 7.00 21.36
N GLY A 54 -0.34 7.28 21.74
CA GLY A 54 -1.48 7.14 20.86
C GLY A 54 -1.14 7.93 19.61
N GLY A 55 -0.55 7.27 18.61
CA GLY A 55 -0.13 7.85 17.35
C GLY A 55 -1.32 8.11 16.45
N GLY A 56 -2.13 9.11 16.82
CA GLY A 56 -2.94 9.82 15.86
C GLY A 56 -2.03 10.83 15.16
N CYS A 57 -2.10 10.94 13.84
CA CYS A 57 -1.43 12.01 13.13
C CYS A 57 -1.89 13.36 13.72
N PRO A 58 -0.99 14.22 14.24
CA PRO A 58 -1.40 15.49 14.83
C PRO A 58 -1.99 16.37 13.72
N GLY A 59 -3.25 16.73 13.84
CA GLY A 59 -3.90 17.74 13.01
C GLY A 59 -5.01 17.28 12.08
N VAL A 60 -5.40 16.01 12.06
CA VAL A 60 -6.56 15.55 11.28
C VAL A 60 -7.67 15.12 12.24
N ALA A 61 -8.52 16.07 12.65
CA ALA A 61 -9.82 15.75 13.17
C ALA A 61 -10.69 15.28 12.00
N VAL A 62 -10.74 13.97 11.78
CA VAL A 62 -11.75 13.37 10.90
C VAL A 62 -13.00 13.24 11.77
N GLU A 63 -13.94 14.17 11.61
CA GLU A 63 -15.26 14.04 12.23
C GLU A 63 -15.90 12.74 11.75
N GLY A 64 -16.12 11.81 12.67
CA GLY A 64 -16.80 10.54 12.42
C GLY A 64 -16.02 9.27 12.68
N VAL A 65 -14.77 9.32 13.15
CA VAL A 65 -13.99 8.14 13.56
C VAL A 65 -13.87 8.11 15.07
N SER A 66 -14.62 7.22 15.71
CA SER A 66 -14.45 6.94 17.15
C SER A 66 -13.06 6.37 17.40
N ALA A 67 -12.34 6.87 18.39
CA ALA A 67 -10.96 6.49 18.77
C ALA A 67 -10.77 5.00 19.16
N SER A 68 -11.81 4.20 19.12
CA SER A 68 -11.82 2.75 19.41
C SER A 68 -12.28 1.89 18.23
N GLY A 69 -12.47 2.46 17.02
CA GLY A 69 -13.15 1.78 15.95
C GLY A 69 -12.26 1.56 14.72
N GLY A 70 -12.07 0.31 14.35
CA GLY A 70 -11.86 -0.09 12.96
C GLY A 70 -13.04 0.42 12.10
N PRO A 71 -13.01 0.21 10.76
CA PRO A 71 -14.08 0.63 9.85
C PRO A 71 -15.44 0.23 10.41
N LYS A 72 -16.41 1.15 10.42
CA LYS A 72 -17.74 0.88 10.96
C LYS A 72 -18.28 -0.44 10.41
N GLY A 73 -18.56 -1.40 11.30
CA GLY A 73 -19.15 -2.70 10.96
C GLY A 73 -18.20 -3.90 10.96
N LEU A 74 -16.90 -3.74 11.23
CA LEU A 74 -15.99 -4.86 11.43
C LEU A 74 -15.77 -5.18 12.92
N THR A 75 -15.65 -6.47 13.24
CA THR A 75 -15.14 -6.92 14.55
C THR A 75 -13.64 -6.68 14.67
N ALA A 76 -13.10 -6.76 15.89
CA ALA A 76 -11.65 -6.62 16.13
C ALA A 76 -10.84 -7.68 15.34
N GLU A 77 -11.33 -8.93 15.27
CA GLU A 77 -10.72 -9.99 14.47
C GLU A 77 -10.69 -9.64 12.98
N GLN A 78 -11.81 -9.21 12.43
CA GLN A 78 -11.90 -8.83 11.02
C GLN A 78 -10.97 -7.66 10.68
N ALA A 79 -10.91 -6.65 11.55
CA ALA A 79 -10.01 -5.51 11.38
C ALA A 79 -8.53 -5.92 11.44
N ALA A 80 -8.15 -6.83 12.36
CA ALA A 80 -6.81 -7.36 12.48
C ALA A 80 -6.42 -8.18 11.22
N ASN A 81 -7.32 -9.01 10.72
CA ASN A 81 -7.09 -9.80 9.52
C ASN A 81 -6.97 -8.91 8.28
N ALA A 82 -7.81 -7.89 8.14
CA ALA A 82 -7.70 -6.91 7.05
C ALA A 82 -6.34 -6.18 7.09
N LYS A 83 -5.92 -5.74 8.27
CA LYS A 83 -4.59 -5.12 8.48
C LYS A 83 -3.47 -6.06 8.05
N THR A 84 -3.55 -7.34 8.39
CA THR A 84 -2.57 -8.35 7.98
C THR A 84 -2.52 -8.52 6.47
N ILE A 85 -3.68 -8.61 5.80
CA ILE A 85 -3.77 -8.72 4.33
C ILE A 85 -3.09 -7.51 3.67
N VAL A 86 -3.40 -6.30 4.11
CA VAL A 86 -2.82 -5.07 3.56
C VAL A 86 -1.32 -4.97 3.84
N ALA A 87 -0.87 -5.34 5.04
CA ALA A 87 0.56 -5.33 5.39
C ALA A 87 1.37 -6.27 4.48
N VAL A 88 0.87 -7.47 4.21
CA VAL A 88 1.52 -8.43 3.29
C VAL A 88 1.52 -7.89 1.85
N GLY A 89 0.41 -7.31 1.38
CA GLY A 89 0.35 -6.70 0.04
C GLY A 89 1.36 -5.57 -0.13
N ARG A 90 1.56 -4.76 0.91
CA ARG A 90 2.58 -3.69 0.93
C ARG A 90 4.00 -4.24 0.92
N GLU A 91 4.29 -5.23 1.75
CA GLU A 91 5.59 -5.92 1.76
C GLU A 91 5.96 -6.48 0.38
N LEU A 92 4.96 -6.99 -0.34
CA LEU A 92 5.11 -7.54 -1.68
C LEU A 92 5.03 -6.49 -2.80
N HIS A 93 4.95 -5.19 -2.47
CA HIS A 93 4.79 -4.09 -3.43
C HIS A 93 3.59 -4.24 -4.36
N VAL A 94 2.55 -4.92 -3.91
CA VAL A 94 1.29 -5.03 -4.66
C VAL A 94 0.60 -3.67 -4.66
N PRO A 95 0.12 -3.16 -5.80
CA PRO A 95 -0.67 -1.92 -5.85
C PRO A 95 -1.87 -1.96 -4.90
N SER A 96 -2.28 -0.80 -4.37
CA SER A 96 -3.37 -0.71 -3.37
C SER A 96 -4.69 -1.30 -3.86
N TYR A 97 -4.93 -1.26 -5.16
CA TYR A 97 -6.06 -1.98 -5.77
C TYR A 97 -6.03 -3.49 -5.48
N GLY A 98 -4.86 -4.12 -5.53
CA GLY A 98 -4.71 -5.54 -5.17
C GLY A 98 -5.06 -5.81 -3.69
N TRP A 99 -4.85 -4.83 -2.80
CA TRP A 99 -5.30 -4.96 -1.41
C TRP A 99 -6.82 -4.95 -1.30
N VAL A 100 -7.49 -4.09 -2.09
CA VAL A 100 -8.96 -4.07 -2.17
C VAL A 100 -9.50 -5.40 -2.69
N VAL A 101 -8.90 -5.96 -3.74
CA VAL A 101 -9.25 -7.27 -4.27
C VAL A 101 -9.10 -8.36 -3.20
N ALA A 102 -7.96 -8.39 -2.49
CA ALA A 102 -7.68 -9.38 -1.45
C ALA A 102 -8.66 -9.27 -0.26
N VAL A 103 -8.92 -8.05 0.23
CA VAL A 103 -9.88 -7.82 1.33
C VAL A 103 -11.30 -8.20 0.90
N ALA A 104 -11.74 -7.83 -0.32
CA ALA A 104 -13.04 -8.21 -0.86
C ALA A 104 -13.17 -9.74 -1.01
N THR A 105 -12.10 -10.40 -1.43
CA THR A 105 -12.05 -11.87 -1.52
C THR A 105 -12.18 -12.49 -0.13
N ALA A 106 -11.38 -12.09 0.84
CA ALA A 106 -11.46 -12.63 2.21
C ALA A 106 -12.82 -12.34 2.88
N MET A 107 -13.48 -11.21 2.56
CA MET A 107 -14.86 -10.94 2.98
C MET A 107 -15.82 -11.97 2.40
N GLN A 108 -15.70 -12.33 1.14
CA GLN A 108 -16.58 -13.30 0.49
C GLN A 108 -16.32 -14.72 1.01
N GLU A 109 -15.06 -15.11 1.16
CA GLU A 109 -14.67 -16.49 1.47
C GLU A 109 -14.89 -16.86 2.95
N SER A 110 -14.61 -15.93 3.86
CA SER A 110 -14.63 -16.21 5.30
C SER A 110 -15.23 -15.09 6.15
N ASN A 111 -15.77 -14.05 5.52
CA ASN A 111 -16.15 -12.82 6.21
C ASN A 111 -14.98 -12.22 7.03
N LEU A 112 -13.75 -12.22 6.45
CA LEU A 112 -12.50 -11.80 7.10
C LEU A 112 -12.18 -12.55 8.41
N ARG A 113 -12.66 -13.79 8.58
CA ARG A 113 -12.40 -14.62 9.76
C ARG A 113 -11.44 -15.76 9.40
N ASN A 114 -10.48 -16.03 10.27
CA ASN A 114 -9.54 -17.12 10.05
C ASN A 114 -10.13 -18.46 10.53
N ILE A 115 -11.07 -19.00 9.74
CA ILE A 115 -11.87 -20.20 10.12
C ILE A 115 -11.15 -21.50 9.76
N PRO A 116 -11.12 -22.52 10.68
CA PRO A 116 -10.42 -23.79 10.46
C PRO A 116 -11.27 -24.82 9.69
N TYR A 117 -12.35 -24.40 9.07
CA TYR A 117 -13.29 -25.26 8.32
C TYR A 117 -13.82 -24.52 7.08
N GLY A 118 -14.37 -25.27 6.13
CA GLY A 118 -14.99 -24.75 4.92
C GLY A 118 -15.53 -25.89 4.05
N ASP A 119 -15.80 -25.61 2.77
CA ASP A 119 -16.17 -26.67 1.83
C ASP A 119 -14.99 -27.61 1.60
N ARG A 120 -15.23 -28.91 1.77
CA ARG A 120 -14.22 -29.98 1.64
C ARG A 120 -13.04 -29.75 2.59
N ASP A 121 -11.86 -29.41 2.04
CA ASP A 121 -10.59 -29.18 2.75
C ASP A 121 -10.19 -27.69 2.82
N SER A 122 -11.12 -26.80 2.49
CA SER A 122 -10.89 -25.35 2.51
C SER A 122 -10.79 -24.81 3.93
N VAL A 123 -9.80 -23.93 4.18
CA VAL A 123 -9.59 -23.29 5.50
C VAL A 123 -9.04 -21.86 5.35
N GLY A 124 -9.11 -21.11 6.43
CA GLY A 124 -8.48 -19.83 6.59
C GLY A 124 -9.23 -18.67 5.93
N LEU A 125 -8.56 -17.52 5.86
CA LEU A 125 -9.14 -16.25 5.37
C LEU A 125 -9.65 -16.33 3.93
N PHE A 126 -8.95 -17.05 3.06
CA PHE A 126 -9.24 -17.15 1.63
C PHE A 126 -9.84 -18.50 1.23
N GLN A 127 -10.25 -19.32 2.20
CA GLN A 127 -10.80 -20.67 1.96
C GLN A 127 -9.93 -21.49 0.99
N GLN A 128 -8.62 -21.39 1.18
CA GLN A 128 -7.64 -22.08 0.36
C GLN A 128 -7.66 -23.58 0.62
N ARG A 129 -7.58 -24.39 -0.45
CA ARG A 129 -7.55 -25.84 -0.40
C ARG A 129 -6.11 -26.37 -0.30
N THR A 130 -5.93 -27.68 -0.09
CA THR A 130 -4.64 -28.35 0.09
C THR A 130 -3.63 -28.04 -1.01
N ALA A 131 -4.08 -27.80 -2.24
CA ALA A 131 -3.22 -27.41 -3.36
C ALA A 131 -2.47 -26.07 -3.13
N TRP A 132 -2.96 -25.19 -2.25
CA TRP A 132 -2.31 -23.93 -1.93
C TRP A 132 -1.13 -24.08 -0.98
N GLY A 133 -1.16 -25.09 -0.08
CA GLY A 133 -0.12 -25.31 0.91
C GLY A 133 -0.58 -26.16 2.09
N SER A 134 0.26 -26.27 3.11
CA SER A 134 -0.07 -27.01 4.34
C SER A 134 -1.26 -26.36 5.08
N ALA A 135 -1.98 -27.13 5.89
CA ALA A 135 -3.06 -26.59 6.72
C ALA A 135 -2.55 -25.48 7.66
N ALA A 136 -1.35 -25.62 8.20
CA ALA A 136 -0.72 -24.62 9.05
C ALA A 136 -0.43 -23.30 8.31
N ASP A 137 -0.04 -23.35 7.03
CA ASP A 137 0.20 -22.15 6.23
C ASP A 137 -1.10 -21.45 5.83
N ARG A 138 -2.11 -22.24 5.45
CA ARG A 138 -3.45 -21.73 5.08
C ARG A 138 -4.21 -21.11 6.26
N LEU A 139 -3.95 -21.61 7.49
CA LEU A 139 -4.50 -21.07 8.73
C LEU A 139 -3.65 -19.94 9.35
N ALA A 140 -2.49 -19.63 8.80
CA ALA A 140 -1.71 -18.47 9.21
C ALA A 140 -2.09 -17.25 8.37
N PRO A 141 -2.78 -16.21 8.91
CA PRO A 141 -3.31 -15.10 8.14
C PRO A 141 -2.32 -14.44 7.17
N ALA A 142 -1.09 -14.19 7.62
CA ALA A 142 -0.05 -13.58 6.78
C ALA A 142 0.42 -14.51 5.66
N LYS A 143 0.57 -15.81 5.91
CA LYS A 143 0.98 -16.77 4.89
C LYS A 143 -0.14 -17.02 3.88
N SER A 144 -1.38 -17.13 4.34
CA SER A 144 -2.58 -17.25 3.51
C SER A 144 -2.73 -16.03 2.57
N ALA A 145 -2.52 -14.82 3.10
CA ALA A 145 -2.52 -13.60 2.29
C ALA A 145 -1.35 -13.58 1.28
N ARG A 146 -0.16 -13.99 1.68
CA ARG A 146 0.98 -14.10 0.77
C ARG A 146 0.68 -15.03 -0.39
N MET A 147 0.15 -16.23 -0.11
CA MET A 147 -0.27 -17.17 -1.15
C MET A 147 -1.34 -16.58 -2.07
N PHE A 148 -2.30 -15.84 -1.55
CA PHE A 148 -3.29 -15.15 -2.40
C PHE A 148 -2.62 -14.17 -3.38
N TYR A 149 -1.58 -13.44 -2.95
CA TYR A 149 -0.87 -12.50 -3.82
C TYR A 149 0.10 -13.19 -4.78
N THR A 150 0.87 -14.18 -4.33
CA THR A 150 2.02 -14.73 -5.08
C THR A 150 1.85 -16.18 -5.54
N GLY A 151 0.69 -16.77 -5.29
CA GLY A 151 0.39 -18.15 -5.70
C GLY A 151 0.68 -19.21 -4.66
N GLY A 152 0.09 -20.37 -4.88
CA GLY A 152 0.17 -21.56 -4.01
C GLY A 152 1.19 -22.60 -4.48
N GLY A 153 1.44 -23.58 -3.62
CA GLY A 153 2.51 -24.57 -3.78
C GLY A 153 2.37 -25.55 -4.95
N GLN A 154 1.17 -25.72 -5.51
CA GLN A 154 0.92 -26.64 -6.63
C GLN A 154 0.53 -25.89 -7.91
N GLY A 155 1.17 -24.75 -8.20
CA GLY A 155 0.91 -23.96 -9.40
C GLY A 155 -0.42 -23.20 -9.36
N GLN A 156 -0.96 -22.93 -8.18
CA GLN A 156 -2.08 -22.02 -8.04
C GLN A 156 -1.57 -20.59 -8.31
N PRO A 157 -2.17 -19.84 -9.26
CA PRO A 157 -1.73 -18.49 -9.55
C PRO A 157 -2.06 -17.55 -8.38
N GLY A 158 -1.17 -16.62 -8.08
CA GLY A 158 -1.46 -15.49 -7.23
C GLY A 158 -2.03 -14.31 -8.00
N LEU A 159 -2.46 -13.28 -7.29
CA LEU A 159 -3.03 -12.09 -7.92
C LEU A 159 -2.01 -11.39 -8.85
N VAL A 160 -0.73 -11.36 -8.46
CA VAL A 160 0.33 -10.71 -9.26
C VAL A 160 0.68 -11.49 -10.53
N ASP A 161 0.31 -12.79 -10.61
CA ASP A 161 0.49 -13.61 -11.81
C ASP A 161 -0.62 -13.36 -12.85
N ILE A 162 -1.69 -12.66 -12.46
CA ILE A 162 -2.82 -12.35 -13.36
C ILE A 162 -2.50 -11.08 -14.15
N ALA A 163 -2.13 -11.25 -15.40
CA ALA A 163 -1.75 -10.13 -16.26
C ALA A 163 -2.85 -9.06 -16.34
N GLY A 164 -2.53 -7.82 -15.95
CA GLY A 164 -3.45 -6.69 -16.02
C GLY A 164 -4.56 -6.72 -14.98
N PHE A 165 -4.38 -7.41 -13.86
CA PHE A 165 -5.36 -7.46 -12.78
C PHE A 165 -5.77 -6.06 -12.29
N GLU A 166 -4.88 -5.08 -12.38
CA GLU A 166 -5.13 -3.69 -11.98
C GLU A 166 -6.24 -3.03 -12.80
N ARG A 167 -6.56 -3.57 -13.98
CA ARG A 167 -7.61 -3.07 -14.89
C ARG A 167 -8.88 -3.91 -14.86
N MET A 168 -8.84 -5.07 -14.20
CA MET A 168 -10.00 -5.93 -14.05
C MET A 168 -10.98 -5.34 -13.02
N SER A 169 -12.24 -5.78 -13.05
CA SER A 169 -13.12 -5.57 -11.91
C SER A 169 -12.63 -6.37 -10.69
N VAL A 170 -13.01 -5.95 -9.47
CA VAL A 170 -12.71 -6.72 -8.25
C VAL A 170 -13.17 -8.17 -8.40
N THR A 171 -14.32 -8.36 -9.02
CA THR A 171 -14.88 -9.70 -9.27
C THR A 171 -14.01 -10.53 -10.20
N ASP A 172 -13.60 -9.97 -11.35
CA ASP A 172 -12.80 -10.70 -12.32
C ASP A 172 -11.42 -11.03 -11.77
N ALA A 173 -10.79 -10.08 -11.09
CA ALA A 173 -9.48 -10.28 -10.47
C ALA A 173 -9.53 -11.35 -9.36
N ALA A 174 -10.51 -11.27 -8.46
CA ALA A 174 -10.72 -12.27 -7.41
C ALA A 174 -11.01 -13.66 -8.00
N GLN A 175 -11.88 -13.73 -9.01
CA GLN A 175 -12.24 -14.98 -9.68
C GLN A 175 -11.06 -15.61 -10.42
N ALA A 176 -10.19 -14.82 -11.04
CA ALA A 176 -9.01 -15.34 -11.71
C ALA A 176 -8.08 -16.10 -10.75
N VAL A 177 -8.00 -15.65 -9.48
CA VAL A 177 -7.22 -16.31 -8.43
C VAL A 177 -7.97 -17.47 -7.80
N GLN A 178 -9.22 -17.24 -7.35
CA GLN A 178 -9.98 -18.21 -6.54
C GLN A 178 -10.63 -19.33 -7.35
N ARG A 179 -11.00 -19.05 -8.62
CA ARG A 179 -11.71 -20.00 -9.49
C ARG A 179 -12.95 -20.59 -8.81
N SER A 180 -13.68 -19.72 -8.09
CA SER A 180 -14.88 -20.07 -7.31
C SER A 180 -16.04 -20.48 -8.23
N ALA A 181 -16.95 -21.31 -7.71
CA ALA A 181 -18.21 -21.64 -8.38
C ALA A 181 -19.18 -20.44 -8.45
N PHE A 182 -18.91 -19.35 -7.73
CA PHE A 182 -19.76 -18.16 -7.63
C PHE A 182 -19.06 -16.92 -8.18
N PRO A 183 -18.87 -16.80 -9.50
CA PRO A 183 -18.00 -15.79 -10.09
C PRO A 183 -18.43 -14.34 -9.79
N ASN A 184 -19.68 -14.07 -9.52
CA ASN A 184 -20.20 -12.71 -9.29
C ASN A 184 -20.30 -12.31 -7.81
N ALA A 185 -19.77 -13.14 -6.89
CA ALA A 185 -20.00 -12.95 -5.46
C ALA A 185 -19.17 -11.82 -4.83
N TYR A 186 -18.11 -11.36 -5.47
CA TYR A 186 -17.13 -10.44 -4.88
C TYR A 186 -17.51 -8.96 -5.00
N ALA A 187 -18.23 -8.56 -6.05
CA ALA A 187 -18.57 -7.15 -6.35
C ALA A 187 -19.23 -6.41 -5.17
N LYS A 188 -20.12 -7.09 -4.44
CA LYS A 188 -20.83 -6.51 -3.29
C LYS A 188 -19.90 -6.04 -2.17
N TRP A 189 -18.69 -6.60 -2.09
CA TRP A 189 -17.70 -6.29 -1.06
C TRP A 189 -16.75 -5.16 -1.45
N GLN A 190 -16.71 -4.75 -2.72
CA GLN A 190 -15.75 -3.74 -3.19
C GLN A 190 -15.80 -2.46 -2.36
N ARG A 191 -16.99 -1.88 -2.12
CA ARG A 191 -17.13 -0.65 -1.34
C ARG A 191 -16.60 -0.81 0.09
N LEU A 192 -16.95 -1.92 0.77
CA LEU A 192 -16.46 -2.17 2.13
C LEU A 192 -14.94 -2.38 2.13
N ALA A 193 -14.40 -3.19 1.21
CA ALA A 193 -12.98 -3.45 1.09
C ALA A 193 -12.18 -2.15 0.87
N THR A 194 -12.69 -1.27 0.00
CA THR A 194 -12.12 0.05 -0.23
C THR A 194 -12.06 0.89 1.05
N GLN A 195 -13.17 0.98 1.80
CA GLN A 195 -13.22 1.71 3.07
C GLN A 195 -12.28 1.11 4.12
N VAL A 196 -12.16 -0.22 4.16
CA VAL A 196 -11.25 -0.93 5.06
C VAL A 196 -9.80 -0.61 4.74
N VAL A 197 -9.41 -0.72 3.48
CA VAL A 197 -8.05 -0.41 3.01
C VAL A 197 -7.69 1.05 3.28
N ALA A 198 -8.63 1.97 3.10
CA ALA A 198 -8.45 3.41 3.34
C ALA A 198 -8.47 3.80 4.83
N SER A 199 -8.82 2.89 5.74
CA SER A 199 -8.98 3.27 7.14
C SER A 199 -7.63 3.62 7.80
N PRO A 200 -7.56 4.66 8.66
CA PRO A 200 -6.33 5.05 9.35
C PRO A 200 -5.71 3.91 10.19
N THR A 201 -6.53 3.02 10.75
CA THR A 201 -6.08 1.86 11.52
C THR A 201 -5.37 0.81 10.66
N VAL A 202 -5.71 0.72 9.39
CA VAL A 202 -5.06 -0.18 8.42
C VAL A 202 -3.84 0.51 7.78
N LEU A 203 -3.92 1.82 7.57
CA LEU A 203 -2.87 2.65 6.96
C LEU A 203 -1.85 3.20 7.95
N SER A 204 -1.97 2.95 9.27
CA SER A 204 -1.14 3.59 10.31
C SER A 204 0.38 3.49 10.07
N ALA A 205 0.85 2.46 9.36
CA ALA A 205 2.25 2.39 8.92
C ALA A 205 2.58 3.34 7.76
N ALA A 206 1.60 3.83 6.99
CA ALA A 206 1.81 4.83 5.94
C ALA A 206 2.05 6.23 6.52
N CYS A 207 1.48 6.54 7.69
CA CYS A 207 1.70 7.82 8.36
C CYS A 207 3.18 8.03 8.74
N TYR A 208 3.91 6.96 9.11
CA TYR A 208 5.32 7.08 9.46
C TYR A 208 6.24 7.33 8.27
N ALA A 209 5.96 6.73 7.12
CA ALA A 209 6.70 7.03 5.89
C ALA A 209 6.44 8.46 5.40
N ASN A 210 5.25 8.99 5.64
CA ASN A 210 4.82 10.32 5.21
C ASN A 210 5.19 11.46 6.18
N ALA A 211 5.53 11.16 7.44
CA ALA A 211 5.97 12.17 8.40
C ALA A 211 7.22 12.95 7.93
N ALA A 212 8.08 12.31 7.14
CA ALA A 212 9.24 12.98 6.54
C ALA A 212 8.85 14.05 5.51
N PHE A 213 7.71 13.89 4.79
CA PHE A 213 7.20 14.92 3.85
C PHE A 213 6.60 16.11 4.55
N LEU A 214 5.95 15.89 5.69
CA LEU A 214 5.35 16.97 6.48
C LEU A 214 6.42 17.85 7.14
N SER A 215 7.69 17.41 7.15
CA SER A 215 8.78 18.10 7.83
C SER A 215 9.51 19.14 6.99
N ASP A 216 9.37 19.13 5.63
CA ASP A 216 10.09 20.08 4.77
C ASP A 216 9.40 21.46 4.66
N GLY A 217 8.16 21.57 5.13
CA GLY A 217 7.38 22.82 5.14
C GLY A 217 7.03 23.37 3.75
N SER A 218 7.47 22.71 2.67
CA SER A 218 7.21 23.15 1.30
C SER A 218 5.72 23.09 0.95
N ALA A 219 5.28 23.92 0.00
CA ALA A 219 3.92 23.87 -0.53
C ALA A 219 3.63 22.50 -1.18
N GLY A 220 4.62 21.93 -1.89
CA GLY A 220 4.51 20.60 -2.49
C GLY A 220 4.31 19.50 -1.45
N GLY A 221 5.09 19.51 -0.36
CA GLY A 221 4.93 18.55 0.74
C GLY A 221 3.55 18.66 1.41
N LYS A 222 3.03 19.89 1.61
CA LYS A 222 1.66 20.12 2.13
C LYS A 222 0.59 19.60 1.17
N ALA A 223 0.77 19.80 -0.14
CA ALA A 223 -0.15 19.30 -1.14
C ALA A 223 -0.18 17.76 -1.17
N VAL A 224 0.99 17.09 -1.13
CA VAL A 224 1.08 15.63 -1.02
C VAL A 224 0.38 15.13 0.24
N ALA A 225 0.64 15.76 1.38
CA ALA A 225 -0.01 15.40 2.64
C ALA A 225 -1.54 15.51 2.53
N ALA A 226 -2.05 16.58 1.93
CA ALA A 226 -3.49 16.75 1.71
C ALA A 226 -4.07 15.67 0.78
N ALA A 227 -3.40 15.35 -0.34
CA ALA A 227 -3.82 14.29 -1.25
C ALA A 227 -3.87 12.93 -0.55
N LEU A 228 -2.87 12.63 0.27
CA LEU A 228 -2.78 11.36 1.02
C LEU A 228 -3.91 11.18 2.03
N THR A 229 -4.48 12.26 2.58
CA THR A 229 -5.67 12.16 3.43
C THR A 229 -6.90 11.67 2.68
N GLN A 230 -6.89 11.73 1.35
CA GLN A 230 -8.01 11.32 0.49
C GLN A 230 -7.86 9.90 -0.05
N VAL A 231 -6.78 9.17 0.29
CA VAL A 231 -6.61 7.76 -0.12
C VAL A 231 -7.82 6.94 0.33
N GLY A 232 -8.39 6.20 -0.62
CA GLY A 232 -9.61 5.41 -0.42
C GLY A 232 -10.92 6.15 -0.74
N VAL A 233 -10.90 7.47 -0.97
CA VAL A 233 -12.08 8.19 -1.49
C VAL A 233 -12.36 7.75 -2.91
N PRO A 234 -13.62 7.42 -3.28
CA PRO A 234 -13.97 6.93 -4.61
C PRO A 234 -13.58 7.90 -5.73
N TYR A 235 -13.20 7.33 -6.89
CA TYR A 235 -13.15 8.12 -8.11
C TYR A 235 -14.57 8.50 -8.54
N ALA A 236 -14.80 9.78 -8.79
CA ALA A 236 -16.05 10.30 -9.30
C ALA A 236 -15.79 11.18 -10.53
N TRP A 237 -16.17 10.73 -11.73
CA TRP A 237 -16.01 11.53 -12.95
C TRP A 237 -16.69 12.89 -12.81
N GLY A 238 -15.91 13.96 -12.97
CA GLY A 238 -16.38 15.33 -12.78
C GLY A 238 -16.67 15.73 -11.33
N GLY A 239 -16.48 14.83 -10.38
CA GLY A 239 -16.60 15.09 -8.95
C GLY A 239 -15.36 15.75 -8.35
N GLY A 240 -15.51 16.28 -7.14
CA GLY A 240 -14.47 16.96 -6.38
C GLY A 240 -14.23 18.41 -6.78
N GLY A 241 -13.57 19.12 -5.89
CA GLY A 241 -13.18 20.53 -6.03
C GLY A 241 -12.23 20.96 -4.92
N PRO A 242 -11.87 22.25 -4.82
CA PRO A 242 -10.91 22.73 -3.84
C PRO A 242 -11.31 22.46 -2.38
N ASP A 243 -12.60 22.41 -2.07
CA ASP A 243 -13.11 22.20 -0.73
C ASP A 243 -13.20 20.72 -0.32
N GLY A 244 -13.17 19.79 -1.29
CA GLY A 244 -13.26 18.36 -1.01
C GLY A 244 -13.99 17.53 -2.06
N PRO A 245 -14.36 16.27 -1.74
CA PRO A 245 -15.10 15.41 -2.64
C PRO A 245 -16.53 15.91 -2.86
N THR A 246 -17.01 15.81 -4.10
CA THR A 246 -18.40 16.13 -4.48
C THR A 246 -19.00 15.02 -5.34
N ASN A 247 -20.30 15.03 -5.55
CA ASN A 247 -20.94 14.10 -6.47
C ASN A 247 -20.43 14.35 -7.90
N GLY A 248 -20.06 13.29 -8.58
CA GLY A 248 -19.73 13.33 -10.00
C GLY A 248 -20.97 13.40 -10.88
N PHE A 249 -20.75 13.45 -12.19
CA PHE A 249 -21.80 13.40 -13.20
C PHE A 249 -21.44 12.39 -14.30
N GLY A 250 -22.37 12.10 -15.24
CA GLY A 250 -22.15 11.10 -16.27
C GLY A 250 -21.78 9.74 -15.67
N ALA A 251 -20.61 9.20 -15.99
CA ALA A 251 -20.09 7.94 -15.44
C ALA A 251 -19.79 7.99 -13.92
N GLY A 252 -19.75 9.19 -13.32
CA GLY A 252 -19.57 9.41 -11.88
C GLY A 252 -20.86 9.79 -11.15
N ALA A 253 -22.02 9.77 -11.81
CA ALA A 253 -23.28 10.18 -11.20
C ALA A 253 -23.61 9.36 -9.96
N GLY A 254 -23.93 10.05 -8.86
CA GLY A 254 -24.24 9.41 -7.57
C GLY A 254 -23.03 8.90 -6.78
N VAL A 255 -21.81 9.12 -7.27
CA VAL A 255 -20.56 8.80 -6.56
C VAL A 255 -20.00 10.10 -5.96
N LEU A 256 -19.87 10.12 -4.63
CA LEU A 256 -19.18 11.19 -3.91
C LEU A 256 -17.67 10.90 -3.94
N GLY A 257 -16.88 11.78 -4.57
CA GLY A 257 -15.45 11.53 -4.72
C GLY A 257 -14.71 12.61 -5.48
N PHE A 258 -13.54 12.25 -6.00
CA PHE A 258 -12.68 13.08 -6.85
C PHE A 258 -12.49 12.44 -8.22
N ASP A 259 -12.32 13.26 -9.25
CA ASP A 259 -11.57 12.83 -10.44
C ASP A 259 -10.08 13.18 -10.29
N CYS A 260 -9.26 12.82 -11.29
CA CYS A 260 -7.81 13.00 -11.24
C CYS A 260 -7.40 14.47 -10.97
N SER A 261 -7.98 15.39 -11.71
CA SER A 261 -7.61 16.82 -11.65
C SER A 261 -8.21 17.55 -10.45
N SER A 262 -9.40 17.17 -9.99
CA SER A 262 -10.00 17.76 -8.79
C SER A 262 -9.27 17.34 -7.50
N LEU A 263 -8.70 16.15 -7.46
CA LEU A 263 -7.82 15.76 -6.35
C LEU A 263 -6.57 16.66 -6.30
N MET A 264 -5.95 16.97 -7.46
CA MET A 264 -4.82 17.89 -7.54
C MET A 264 -5.24 19.29 -7.11
N GLN A 265 -6.42 19.75 -7.58
CA GLN A 265 -7.00 21.04 -7.20
C GLN A 265 -7.20 21.12 -5.68
N TYR A 266 -7.85 20.13 -5.06
CA TYR A 266 -8.01 20.04 -3.61
C TYR A 266 -6.67 20.12 -2.88
N ALA A 267 -5.74 19.27 -3.26
CA ALA A 267 -4.47 19.11 -2.57
C ALA A 267 -3.64 20.41 -2.60
N TRP A 268 -3.54 21.07 -3.75
CA TRP A 268 -2.83 22.31 -3.87
C TRP A 268 -3.55 23.50 -3.26
N HIS A 269 -4.90 23.53 -3.28
CA HIS A 269 -5.69 24.50 -2.52
C HIS A 269 -5.37 24.45 -1.02
N ARG A 270 -5.27 23.23 -0.45
CA ARG A 270 -4.83 23.01 0.95
C ARG A 270 -3.40 23.50 1.21
N ALA A 271 -2.57 23.59 0.19
CA ALA A 271 -1.21 24.16 0.25
C ALA A 271 -1.18 25.67 -0.05
N GLY A 272 -2.33 26.32 -0.30
CA GLY A 272 -2.46 27.75 -0.57
C GLY A 272 -2.27 28.14 -2.03
N VAL A 273 -2.42 27.20 -2.98
CA VAL A 273 -2.29 27.45 -4.43
C VAL A 273 -3.52 26.91 -5.14
N ASP A 274 -4.20 27.78 -5.89
CA ASP A 274 -5.36 27.38 -6.68
C ASP A 274 -4.93 26.90 -8.07
N LEU A 275 -5.37 25.69 -8.42
CA LEU A 275 -5.17 25.09 -9.73
C LEU A 275 -6.45 25.14 -10.55
N PRO A 276 -6.36 25.21 -11.90
CA PRO A 276 -7.50 25.03 -12.79
C PRO A 276 -8.21 23.69 -12.57
N ARG A 277 -9.51 23.61 -12.97
CA ARG A 277 -10.33 22.42 -12.70
C ARG A 277 -9.90 21.17 -13.47
N VAL A 278 -9.44 21.29 -14.71
CA VAL A 278 -9.19 20.14 -15.59
C VAL A 278 -7.70 19.92 -15.86
N ALA A 279 -7.28 18.67 -16.07
CA ALA A 279 -5.88 18.29 -16.22
C ALA A 279 -5.15 19.09 -17.31
N SER A 280 -5.75 19.25 -18.50
CA SER A 280 -5.13 20.01 -19.59
C SER A 280 -4.93 21.49 -19.24
N ALA A 281 -5.84 22.12 -18.48
CA ALA A 281 -5.65 23.48 -17.99
C ALA A 281 -4.58 23.55 -16.87
N GLN A 282 -4.49 22.53 -16.00
CA GLN A 282 -3.40 22.45 -15.02
C GLN A 282 -2.03 22.35 -15.70
N ALA A 283 -1.95 21.63 -16.84
CA ALA A 283 -0.74 21.51 -17.63
C ALA A 283 -0.21 22.85 -18.19
N THR A 284 -1.07 23.87 -18.31
CA THR A 284 -0.67 25.21 -18.82
C THR A 284 -0.09 26.13 -17.74
N VAL A 285 -0.32 25.82 -16.45
CA VAL A 285 0.09 26.69 -15.33
C VAL A 285 1.27 26.16 -14.54
N VAL A 286 1.90 25.08 -15.00
CA VAL A 286 3.07 24.45 -14.36
C VAL A 286 4.35 24.68 -15.20
N GLN A 287 5.48 24.73 -14.51
CA GLN A 287 6.78 24.72 -15.15
C GLN A 287 7.12 23.28 -15.56
N ARG A 288 7.27 23.02 -16.86
CA ARG A 288 7.69 21.70 -17.36
C ARG A 288 9.10 21.35 -16.89
N LEU A 289 9.27 20.11 -16.44
CA LEU A 289 10.53 19.54 -15.96
C LEU A 289 11.04 18.46 -16.90
N PRO A 290 12.34 18.18 -16.91
CA PRO A 290 12.89 16.99 -17.57
C PRO A 290 12.24 15.70 -17.01
N LEU A 291 12.14 14.67 -17.85
CA LEU A 291 11.72 13.32 -17.43
C LEU A 291 12.87 12.57 -16.69
N ASP A 292 13.46 13.25 -15.71
CA ASP A 292 14.48 12.72 -14.81
C ASP A 292 13.94 12.77 -13.36
N PRO A 293 13.66 11.62 -12.73
CA PRO A 293 13.18 11.57 -11.35
C PRO A 293 14.09 12.27 -10.32
N LYS A 294 15.36 12.46 -10.64
CA LYS A 294 16.33 13.14 -9.75
C LYS A 294 16.01 14.61 -9.52
N VAL A 295 15.30 15.26 -10.45
CA VAL A 295 14.93 16.68 -10.34
C VAL A 295 13.51 16.90 -9.82
N TRP A 296 12.71 15.83 -9.73
CA TRP A 296 11.33 15.92 -9.27
C TRP A 296 11.27 16.09 -7.74
N ARG A 297 10.23 16.74 -7.27
CA ARG A 297 9.99 17.03 -5.85
C ARG A 297 8.55 16.67 -5.50
N ALA A 298 8.31 16.41 -4.22
CA ALA A 298 6.95 16.24 -3.70
C ALA A 298 6.03 17.36 -4.17
N GLY A 299 4.84 17.00 -4.69
CA GLY A 299 3.86 17.93 -5.23
C GLY A 299 3.97 18.19 -6.74
N ASP A 300 5.07 17.84 -7.41
CA ASP A 300 5.16 17.96 -8.86
C ASP A 300 4.03 17.13 -9.52
N LEU A 301 3.40 17.68 -10.56
CA LEU A 301 2.27 17.04 -11.24
C LEU A 301 2.77 16.21 -12.44
N VAL A 302 2.32 14.97 -12.52
CA VAL A 302 2.65 14.02 -13.58
C VAL A 302 1.49 13.95 -14.54
N PHE A 303 1.68 14.37 -15.81
CA PHE A 303 0.66 14.40 -16.83
C PHE A 303 0.79 13.23 -17.79
N LEU A 304 -0.33 12.55 -18.06
CA LEU A 304 -0.41 11.38 -18.91
C LEU A 304 -1.16 11.72 -20.20
N HIS A 305 -0.61 11.23 -21.33
CA HIS A 305 -1.12 11.40 -22.68
C HIS A 305 -0.98 10.07 -23.42
N ALA A 306 -2.07 9.57 -23.97
CA ALA A 306 -2.07 8.31 -24.70
C ALA A 306 -1.82 8.51 -26.20
N ALA A 307 -1.35 7.48 -26.87
CA ALA A 307 -1.27 7.47 -28.31
C ALA A 307 -2.69 7.64 -28.90
N GLY A 308 -2.91 8.74 -29.64
CA GLY A 308 -4.20 9.09 -30.23
C GLY A 308 -4.95 10.18 -29.49
N ASP A 309 -4.51 10.62 -28.33
CA ASP A 309 -5.03 11.83 -27.68
C ASP A 309 -4.67 13.08 -28.51
N PRO A 310 -5.54 14.11 -28.54
CA PRO A 310 -5.18 15.40 -29.13
C PRO A 310 -3.93 16.00 -28.49
N PRO A 311 -3.07 16.75 -29.20
CA PRO A 311 -1.75 17.18 -28.72
C PRO A 311 -1.72 17.88 -27.37
N ASP A 312 -2.74 18.68 -27.04
CA ASP A 312 -2.82 19.44 -25.78
C ASP A 312 -3.81 18.82 -24.78
N TYR A 313 -4.22 17.58 -25.01
CA TYR A 313 -5.13 16.85 -24.13
C TYR A 313 -4.35 15.88 -23.25
N PHE A 314 -4.53 16.02 -21.94
CA PHE A 314 -4.00 15.11 -20.94
C PHE A 314 -5.16 14.40 -20.27
N HIS A 315 -5.32 13.12 -20.59
CA HIS A 315 -6.44 12.32 -20.09
C HIS A 315 -6.34 12.05 -18.59
N HIS A 316 -5.14 12.22 -18.00
CA HIS A 316 -4.90 11.97 -16.58
C HIS A 316 -3.81 12.88 -16.01
N VAL A 317 -3.94 13.17 -14.71
CA VAL A 317 -2.92 13.83 -13.91
C VAL A 317 -2.80 13.15 -12.54
N ALA A 318 -1.57 13.05 -12.07
CA ALA A 318 -1.23 12.52 -10.75
C ALA A 318 -0.25 13.48 -10.04
N MET A 319 -0.01 13.28 -8.77
CA MET A 319 0.96 14.04 -7.99
C MET A 319 2.13 13.16 -7.57
N TYR A 320 3.35 13.56 -7.87
CA TYR A 320 4.56 12.88 -7.40
C TYR A 320 4.70 13.02 -5.88
N ASP A 321 4.91 11.90 -5.21
CA ASP A 321 4.99 11.84 -3.76
C ASP A 321 6.35 12.25 -3.18
N GLY A 322 7.38 12.43 -4.02
CA GLY A 322 8.76 12.73 -3.64
C GLY A 322 9.62 11.50 -3.32
N GLN A 323 9.07 10.28 -3.41
CA GLN A 323 9.75 9.01 -3.09
C GLN A 323 9.69 7.97 -4.21
N GLY A 324 9.42 8.38 -5.44
CA GLY A 324 9.30 7.47 -6.58
C GLY A 324 7.85 7.03 -6.86
N GLY A 325 6.90 7.41 -6.01
CA GLY A 325 5.48 7.12 -6.17
C GLY A 325 4.66 8.29 -6.68
N ILE A 326 3.40 8.01 -6.99
CA ILE A 326 2.38 9.00 -7.29
C ILE A 326 1.12 8.77 -6.46
N VAL A 327 0.43 9.84 -6.07
CA VAL A 327 -0.92 9.80 -5.53
C VAL A 327 -1.89 10.34 -6.56
N HIS A 328 -2.99 9.61 -6.81
CA HIS A 328 -3.98 10.00 -7.81
C HIS A 328 -5.37 9.41 -7.58
N ALA A 329 -6.39 9.96 -8.25
CA ALA A 329 -7.70 9.34 -8.41
C ALA A 329 -7.73 8.71 -9.82
N PRO A 330 -7.64 7.36 -9.96
CA PRO A 330 -7.28 6.73 -11.24
C PRO A 330 -8.40 6.71 -12.28
N ARG A 331 -9.56 6.12 -11.94
CA ARG A 331 -10.69 5.92 -12.88
C ARG A 331 -11.95 5.44 -12.17
N PRO A 332 -13.13 5.46 -12.83
CA PRO A 332 -14.37 4.89 -12.26
C PRO A 332 -14.20 3.48 -11.73
N GLY A 333 -14.80 3.20 -10.57
CA GLY A 333 -14.73 1.91 -9.89
C GLY A 333 -13.52 1.73 -8.97
N LEU A 334 -12.54 2.64 -9.02
CA LEU A 334 -11.38 2.69 -8.11
C LEU A 334 -11.49 3.86 -7.14
N THR A 335 -10.47 3.99 -6.31
CA THR A 335 -10.37 5.05 -5.30
C THR A 335 -9.07 5.82 -5.46
N VAL A 336 -8.95 6.95 -4.80
CA VAL A 336 -7.66 7.61 -4.62
C VAL A 336 -6.67 6.61 -4.04
N GLU A 337 -5.52 6.49 -4.67
CA GLU A 337 -4.49 5.52 -4.31
C GLU A 337 -3.07 6.08 -4.45
N VAL A 338 -2.10 5.37 -3.88
CA VAL A 338 -0.67 5.60 -4.09
C VAL A 338 -0.11 4.45 -4.92
N VAL A 339 0.56 4.79 -6.02
CA VAL A 339 1.31 3.82 -6.83
C VAL A 339 2.80 4.05 -6.59
N HIS A 340 3.42 3.11 -5.87
CA HIS A 340 4.87 3.15 -5.62
C HIS A 340 5.65 2.79 -6.89
N ASP A 341 6.85 3.37 -7.03
CA ASP A 341 7.75 3.08 -8.17
C ASP A 341 7.05 3.12 -9.54
N PHE A 342 6.13 4.09 -9.71
CA PHE A 342 5.24 4.15 -10.87
C PHE A 342 5.97 4.11 -12.21
N MET A 343 7.20 4.64 -12.28
CA MET A 343 8.04 4.58 -13.49
C MET A 343 8.58 3.17 -13.79
N THR A 344 8.35 2.17 -12.94
CA THR A 344 8.64 0.77 -13.26
C THR A 344 7.47 0.08 -13.97
N VAL A 345 6.27 0.64 -13.87
CA VAL A 345 5.03 0.11 -14.46
C VAL A 345 4.94 0.53 -15.93
N ASP A 346 4.79 -0.42 -16.84
CA ASP A 346 4.80 -0.20 -18.29
C ASP A 346 3.72 0.78 -18.77
N TYR A 347 2.57 0.82 -18.11
CA TYR A 347 1.52 1.79 -18.40
C TYR A 347 2.05 3.22 -18.23
N TYR A 348 2.60 3.56 -17.08
CA TYR A 348 3.11 4.91 -16.83
C TYR A 348 4.33 5.26 -17.67
N LYS A 349 5.24 4.30 -17.92
CA LYS A 349 6.38 4.50 -18.82
C LYS A 349 5.97 4.98 -20.21
N ARG A 350 4.85 4.46 -20.72
CA ARG A 350 4.35 4.82 -22.06
C ARG A 350 3.56 6.12 -22.08
N GLU A 351 2.84 6.41 -20.99
CA GLU A 351 1.80 7.44 -20.98
C GLU A 351 2.28 8.76 -20.34
N VAL A 352 3.36 8.75 -19.54
CA VAL A 352 3.90 9.98 -18.94
C VAL A 352 4.45 10.89 -20.04
N ALA A 353 3.74 11.99 -20.28
CA ALA A 353 4.11 12.99 -21.28
C ALA A 353 5.15 13.99 -20.75
N PHE A 354 4.93 14.47 -19.52
CA PHE A 354 5.85 15.35 -18.82
C PHE A 354 5.50 15.44 -17.32
N VAL A 355 6.43 15.99 -16.55
CA VAL A 355 6.22 16.38 -15.15
C VAL A 355 6.27 17.91 -15.05
N GLY A 356 5.37 18.49 -14.26
CA GLY A 356 5.27 19.92 -14.10
C GLY A 356 5.33 20.38 -12.66
N ARG A 357 6.13 21.41 -12.38
CA ARG A 357 6.20 22.02 -11.05
C ARG A 357 5.21 23.14 -10.91
N VAL A 358 4.39 23.09 -9.87
CA VAL A 358 3.50 24.19 -9.50
C VAL A 358 4.35 25.31 -8.90
N GLY A 359 4.28 26.53 -9.44
CA GLY A 359 4.99 27.69 -8.95
C GLY A 359 4.52 28.05 -7.53
N GLY A 360 5.44 28.35 -6.62
CA GLY A 360 5.11 28.96 -5.32
C GLY A 360 4.43 30.31 -5.53
N SER A 361 3.59 30.73 -4.59
CA SER A 361 2.81 31.98 -4.58
C SER A 361 3.67 33.20 -4.90
N GLY A 362 3.72 33.56 -6.19
CA GLY A 362 4.49 34.69 -6.72
C GLY A 362 4.01 35.19 -8.08
N SER A 363 3.08 34.47 -8.73
CA SER A 363 2.48 34.90 -10.00
C SER A 363 0.95 34.96 -9.86
N SER A 364 0.44 35.99 -9.17
CA SER A 364 -0.93 36.39 -9.36
C SER A 364 -1.09 36.80 -10.83
N ALA A 365 -1.85 36.05 -11.60
CA ALA A 365 -2.43 36.53 -12.84
C ALA A 365 -3.26 37.80 -12.51
N ARG A 366 -2.64 38.96 -12.64
CA ARG A 366 -3.33 40.23 -12.59
C ARG A 366 -4.34 40.25 -13.74
N GLY A 367 -5.56 40.51 -13.35
CA GLY A 367 -6.75 40.58 -14.19
C GLY A 367 -6.49 41.26 -15.54
N VAL A 368 -7.09 40.67 -16.53
CA VAL A 368 -7.47 41.42 -17.71
C VAL A 368 -8.57 42.37 -17.25
N ALA A 369 -8.18 43.65 -17.03
CA ALA A 369 -9.11 44.75 -16.85
C ALA A 369 -9.92 44.87 -18.13
N ASN A 370 -11.23 44.74 -18.01
CA ASN A 370 -12.18 45.26 -19.00
C ASN A 370 -11.93 46.77 -19.13
N GLY A 371 -11.47 47.17 -20.29
CA GLY A 371 -11.40 48.57 -20.72
C GLY A 371 -12.22 48.78 -21.97
N GLY A 372 -13.30 49.59 -21.82
CA GLY A 372 -13.90 50.33 -22.89
C GLY A 372 -14.90 49.61 -23.79
#